data_0c2e4f9e9c71ec50086ec64ed78c79bf
#
_entry.id   0c2e4f9e9c71ec50086ec64ed78c79bf
#
_cell.length_a   1.000
_cell.length_b   1.000
_cell.length_c   1.000
_cell.angle_alpha   90.00
_cell.angle_beta   90.00
_cell.angle_gamma   90.00
#
_symmetry.space_group_name_H-M   'P 1'
#
loop_
_entity.id
_entity.type
_entity.pdbx_description
1 polymer ?
#
loop_
_entity_poly.entity_id
_entity_poly.type
_entity_poly.pdbx_seq_one_letter_code
_entity_poly.pdbx_strand_id
1 'polypeptide(L)'
;MFELGVVTYQIAKDWDIDTLIANCIEVGFTGAELRTSHAHGVEVGLDQAARTDVKAKFADSSVQIVGLGSAFEYDAIDSDELRANIEGTKEYVKLAADVGAPGIKVRPNKIHEDDGVPRAKTFEQIGLALRECGAFAKDLGVEIRLEVHGRITCEPPNVRTILDHAASDNVFACWNSNLQDCDESGRIDANYALLEPDIRLVHITELWNEYPWARLFELLKASDYDGFTLAEIPAAGEDALRLMRYYRALWTAFGGGA
;
A
#
# COMPACT_ATOMS: atom_id res chain seq x y z
N MET A 1 11.73 -4.10 -14.23
CA MET A 1 12.67 -3.94 -13.06
C MET A 1 11.94 -3.10 -12.03
N PHE A 2 11.76 -3.61 -10.81
CA PHE A 2 11.07 -2.89 -9.75
C PHE A 2 12.01 -2.05 -8.89
N GLU A 3 11.48 -1.04 -8.23
CA GLU A 3 12.24 -0.06 -7.45
C GLU A 3 12.03 -0.23 -5.94
N LEU A 4 12.91 0.40 -5.14
CA LEU A 4 12.83 0.41 -3.69
C LEU A 4 12.35 1.77 -3.19
N GLY A 5 11.30 1.76 -2.39
CA GLY A 5 10.82 2.91 -1.66
C GLY A 5 10.54 2.60 -0.19
N VAL A 6 9.91 3.53 0.50
CA VAL A 6 9.55 3.42 1.92
C VAL A 6 8.07 3.75 2.13
N VAL A 7 7.41 3.02 3.02
CA VAL A 7 6.19 3.48 3.68
C VAL A 7 6.60 4.35 4.86
N THR A 8 6.02 5.53 5.02
CA THR A 8 6.39 6.38 6.18
C THR A 8 6.06 5.72 7.53
N TYR A 9 5.20 4.71 7.56
CA TYR A 9 4.91 3.87 8.71
C TYR A 9 5.96 2.74 8.86
N GLN A 10 6.76 2.61 9.92
CA GLN A 10 6.87 3.51 11.09
C GLN A 10 8.20 4.28 11.08
N ILE A 11 9.15 3.85 10.25
CA ILE A 11 10.53 4.33 10.26
C ILE A 11 10.65 5.83 9.96
N ALA A 12 9.77 6.34 9.11
CA ALA A 12 9.77 7.73 8.64
C ALA A 12 8.56 8.54 9.17
N LYS A 13 7.85 8.06 10.20
CA LYS A 13 6.62 8.68 10.69
C LYS A 13 6.81 10.11 11.22
N ASP A 14 7.99 10.41 11.72
CA ASP A 14 8.33 11.69 12.33
C ASP A 14 9.07 12.64 11.34
N TRP A 15 9.19 12.28 10.06
CA TRP A 15 9.85 13.09 9.05
C TRP A 15 8.84 13.97 8.30
N ASP A 16 9.16 15.25 8.20
CA ASP A 16 8.49 16.14 7.23
C ASP A 16 8.91 15.80 5.80
N ILE A 17 8.30 16.44 4.80
CA ILE A 17 8.54 16.13 3.39
C ILE A 17 10.01 16.34 3.00
N ASP A 18 10.61 17.45 3.45
CA ASP A 18 11.97 17.78 3.07
C ASP A 18 12.98 16.79 3.65
N THR A 19 12.77 16.41 4.92
CA THR A 19 13.56 15.37 5.60
C THR A 19 13.36 14.00 4.94
N LEU A 20 12.14 13.65 4.60
CA LEU A 20 11.81 12.37 3.93
C LEU A 20 12.54 12.27 2.59
N ILE A 21 12.45 13.30 1.75
CA ILE A 21 13.11 13.35 0.44
C ILE A 21 14.63 13.27 0.59
N ALA A 22 15.21 14.08 1.48
CA ALA A 22 16.65 14.10 1.71
C ALA A 22 17.17 12.73 2.18
N ASN A 23 16.50 12.11 3.13
CA ASN A 23 16.86 10.81 3.67
C ASN A 23 16.72 9.69 2.63
N CYS A 24 15.65 9.68 1.83
CA CYS A 24 15.49 8.73 0.74
C CYS A 24 16.62 8.84 -0.29
N ILE A 25 16.96 10.06 -0.72
CA ILE A 25 18.06 10.32 -1.64
C ILE A 25 19.39 9.79 -1.05
N GLU A 26 19.68 10.09 0.21
CA GLU A 26 20.92 9.69 0.87
C GLU A 26 21.11 8.17 0.92
N VAL A 27 20.03 7.42 1.14
CA VAL A 27 20.09 5.95 1.21
C VAL A 27 19.80 5.27 -0.13
N GLY A 28 19.40 6.03 -1.17
CA GLY A 28 19.09 5.53 -2.51
C GLY A 28 17.75 4.82 -2.61
N PHE A 29 16.76 5.30 -1.90
CA PHE A 29 15.36 4.95 -2.09
C PHE A 29 14.72 5.95 -3.05
N THR A 30 13.89 5.47 -3.98
CA THR A 30 13.37 6.29 -5.09
C THR A 30 11.87 6.56 -4.98
N GLY A 31 11.20 6.04 -3.95
CA GLY A 31 9.78 6.24 -3.76
C GLY A 31 9.34 6.29 -2.30
N ALA A 32 8.21 6.94 -2.05
CA ALA A 32 7.59 7.00 -0.73
C ALA A 32 6.07 6.84 -0.82
N GLU A 33 5.49 5.99 0.04
CA GLU A 33 4.06 6.01 0.37
C GLU A 33 3.86 6.85 1.63
N LEU A 34 3.02 7.86 1.53
CA LEU A 34 2.73 8.79 2.61
C LEU A 34 1.55 8.29 3.45
N ARG A 35 1.83 7.70 4.60
CA ARG A 35 0.81 7.17 5.51
C ARG A 35 0.13 8.30 6.29
N THR A 36 -1.20 8.32 6.31
CA THR A 36 -2.00 9.32 7.04
C THR A 36 -1.56 9.50 8.51
N SER A 37 -1.73 10.69 9.02
CA SER A 37 -1.44 11.12 10.43
C SER A 37 0.05 11.13 10.78
N HIS A 38 0.94 11.20 9.80
CA HIS A 38 2.38 11.31 10.01
C HIS A 38 2.88 12.76 9.84
N ALA A 39 4.13 13.01 10.25
CA ALA A 39 4.71 14.35 10.33
C ALA A 39 4.87 15.08 8.97
N HIS A 40 4.83 14.33 7.84
CA HIS A 40 4.81 14.94 6.49
C HIS A 40 3.59 15.84 6.26
N GLY A 41 2.49 15.67 7.03
CA GLY A 41 1.33 16.56 7.04
C GLY A 41 0.47 16.54 5.76
N VAL A 42 0.66 15.58 4.84
CA VAL A 42 -0.14 15.47 3.61
C VAL A 42 -1.49 14.85 3.93
N GLU A 43 -2.47 15.72 4.18
CA GLU A 43 -3.82 15.36 4.62
C GLU A 43 -4.89 16.16 3.87
N VAL A 44 -6.14 15.70 3.93
CA VAL A 44 -7.27 16.34 3.22
C VAL A 44 -7.50 17.80 3.63
N GLY A 45 -7.06 18.20 4.82
CA GLY A 45 -7.15 19.59 5.32
C GLY A 45 -6.18 20.57 4.65
N LEU A 46 -5.22 20.11 3.83
CA LEU A 46 -4.34 21.01 3.10
C LEU A 46 -5.13 21.84 2.08
N ASP A 47 -4.83 23.14 2.02
CA ASP A 47 -5.32 24.01 0.97
C ASP A 47 -4.62 23.72 -0.37
N GLN A 48 -5.15 24.27 -1.47
CA GLN A 48 -4.65 24.03 -2.82
C GLN A 48 -3.19 24.49 -3.01
N ALA A 49 -2.77 25.55 -2.34
CA ALA A 49 -1.39 26.04 -2.44
C ALA A 49 -0.41 25.04 -1.81
N ALA A 50 -0.75 24.52 -0.61
CA ALA A 50 0.05 23.51 0.06
C ALA A 50 0.10 22.19 -0.72
N ARG A 51 -1.01 21.74 -1.33
CA ARG A 51 -1.02 20.55 -2.21
C ARG A 51 -0.11 20.73 -3.43
N THR A 52 -0.12 21.91 -4.02
CA THR A 52 0.76 22.26 -5.14
C THR A 52 2.24 22.27 -4.72
N ASP A 53 2.56 22.80 -3.53
CA ASP A 53 3.93 22.78 -2.98
C ASP A 53 4.42 21.35 -2.74
N VAL A 54 3.59 20.48 -2.16
CA VAL A 54 3.90 19.04 -2.01
C VAL A 54 4.27 18.43 -3.34
N LYS A 55 3.41 18.61 -4.35
CA LYS A 55 3.65 18.09 -5.70
C LYS A 55 4.96 18.61 -6.31
N ALA A 56 5.24 19.90 -6.14
CA ALA A 56 6.47 20.51 -6.66
C ALA A 56 7.71 19.96 -5.98
N LYS A 57 7.73 19.80 -4.65
CA LYS A 57 8.87 19.25 -3.90
C LYS A 57 9.26 17.86 -4.38
N PHE A 58 8.29 16.97 -4.61
CA PHE A 58 8.58 15.64 -5.14
C PHE A 58 9.00 15.70 -6.62
N ALA A 59 8.34 16.53 -7.44
CA ALA A 59 8.70 16.70 -8.87
C ALA A 59 10.12 17.25 -9.06
N ASP A 60 10.60 18.08 -8.14
CA ASP A 60 11.95 18.65 -8.15
C ASP A 60 13.02 17.72 -7.54
N SER A 61 12.62 16.51 -7.13
CA SER A 61 13.49 15.51 -6.51
C SER A 61 13.59 14.24 -7.36
N SER A 62 14.46 13.31 -6.95
CA SER A 62 14.52 11.94 -7.51
C SER A 62 13.65 10.94 -6.75
N VAL A 63 12.80 11.39 -5.83
CA VAL A 63 11.89 10.56 -5.05
C VAL A 63 10.47 10.76 -5.53
N GLN A 64 9.75 9.68 -5.82
CA GLN A 64 8.37 9.73 -6.29
C GLN A 64 7.39 9.55 -5.12
N ILE A 65 6.22 10.21 -5.18
CA ILE A 65 5.08 9.79 -4.36
C ILE A 65 4.52 8.53 -5.01
N VAL A 66 4.70 7.38 -4.36
CA VAL A 66 4.22 6.08 -4.86
C VAL A 66 2.72 5.91 -4.58
N GLY A 67 2.24 6.51 -3.52
CA GLY A 67 0.84 6.48 -3.11
C GLY A 67 0.60 7.19 -1.79
N LEU A 68 -0.68 7.32 -1.43
CA LEU A 68 -1.09 7.76 -0.10
C LEU A 68 -1.64 6.56 0.68
N GLY A 69 -1.06 6.29 1.84
CA GLY A 69 -1.51 5.20 2.73
C GLY A 69 -2.64 5.66 3.64
N SER A 70 -3.88 5.32 3.33
CA SER A 70 -5.04 5.65 4.17
C SER A 70 -5.32 4.60 5.26
N ALA A 71 -6.31 4.89 6.10
CA ALA A 71 -6.84 3.96 7.10
C ALA A 71 -8.30 3.59 6.85
N PHE A 72 -8.83 3.90 5.67
CA PHE A 72 -10.23 3.58 5.34
C PHE A 72 -10.45 2.07 5.22
N GLU A 73 -11.58 1.63 5.76
CA GLU A 73 -12.02 0.24 5.87
C GLU A 73 -13.50 0.15 5.48
N TYR A 74 -13.93 -1.00 4.98
CA TYR A 74 -15.31 -1.12 4.44
C TYR A 74 -16.07 -2.30 5.01
N ASP A 75 -15.58 -2.85 6.12
CA ASP A 75 -16.19 -3.99 6.82
C ASP A 75 -17.28 -3.58 7.83
N ALA A 76 -17.45 -2.30 8.12
CA ALA A 76 -18.34 -1.82 9.16
C ALA A 76 -19.79 -2.35 9.01
N ILE A 77 -20.37 -2.84 10.11
CA ILE A 77 -21.78 -3.28 10.17
C ILE A 77 -22.71 -2.06 10.10
N ASP A 78 -22.30 -0.96 10.71
CA ASP A 78 -23.03 0.29 10.69
C ASP A 78 -22.92 0.94 9.30
N SER A 79 -24.10 1.21 8.69
CA SER A 79 -24.16 1.78 7.33
C SER A 79 -23.66 3.21 7.24
N ASP A 80 -23.77 4.00 8.31
CA ASP A 80 -23.31 5.39 8.33
C ASP A 80 -21.79 5.43 8.44
N GLU A 81 -21.20 4.51 9.22
CA GLU A 81 -19.75 4.33 9.29
C GLU A 81 -19.17 3.87 7.93
N LEU A 82 -19.81 2.86 7.30
CA LEU A 82 -19.43 2.43 5.95
C LEU A 82 -19.48 3.60 4.97
N ARG A 83 -20.54 4.37 4.97
CA ARG A 83 -20.69 5.53 4.08
C ARG A 83 -19.64 6.61 4.37
N ALA A 84 -19.35 6.88 5.63
CA ALA A 84 -18.29 7.83 6.02
C ALA A 84 -16.91 7.39 5.50
N ASN A 85 -16.58 6.10 5.55
CA ASN A 85 -15.34 5.57 4.99
C ASN A 85 -15.27 5.71 3.46
N ILE A 86 -16.37 5.46 2.74
CA ILE A 86 -16.43 5.64 1.29
C ILE A 86 -16.26 7.12 0.92
N GLU A 87 -16.97 8.03 1.57
CA GLU A 87 -16.84 9.47 1.29
C GLU A 87 -15.47 10.01 1.69
N GLY A 88 -14.91 9.57 2.82
CA GLY A 88 -13.55 9.90 3.23
C GLY A 88 -12.51 9.42 2.21
N THR A 89 -12.70 8.22 1.64
CA THR A 89 -11.87 7.71 0.55
C THR A 89 -11.91 8.62 -0.67
N LYS A 90 -13.07 9.11 -1.08
CA LYS A 90 -13.21 10.03 -2.22
C LYS A 90 -12.50 11.37 -1.98
N GLU A 91 -12.54 11.90 -0.75
CA GLU A 91 -11.76 13.10 -0.41
C GLU A 91 -10.25 12.83 -0.46
N TYR A 92 -9.82 11.65 -0.04
CA TYR A 92 -8.42 11.24 -0.11
C TYR A 92 -7.95 11.02 -1.56
N VAL A 93 -8.83 10.55 -2.43
CA VAL A 93 -8.57 10.46 -3.89
C VAL A 93 -8.34 11.84 -4.49
N LYS A 94 -9.14 12.86 -4.12
CA LYS A 94 -8.90 14.25 -4.56
C LYS A 94 -7.54 14.76 -4.10
N LEU A 95 -7.19 14.51 -2.83
CA LEU A 95 -5.86 14.84 -2.31
C LEU A 95 -4.76 14.17 -3.13
N ALA A 96 -4.89 12.86 -3.42
CA ALA A 96 -3.92 12.10 -4.20
C ALA A 96 -3.71 12.70 -5.60
N ALA A 97 -4.80 13.03 -6.30
CA ALA A 97 -4.73 13.67 -7.61
C ALA A 97 -4.01 15.04 -7.55
N ASP A 98 -4.32 15.85 -6.54
CA ASP A 98 -3.75 17.20 -6.39
C ASP A 98 -2.24 17.15 -6.10
N VAL A 99 -1.78 16.22 -5.24
CA VAL A 99 -0.36 16.05 -4.89
C VAL A 99 0.41 15.20 -5.89
N GLY A 100 -0.28 14.60 -6.89
CA GLY A 100 0.35 13.79 -7.92
C GLY A 100 0.64 12.35 -7.51
N ALA A 101 -0.03 11.82 -6.49
CA ALA A 101 0.06 10.41 -6.11
C ALA A 101 -0.79 9.55 -7.07
N PRO A 102 -0.22 8.46 -7.65
CA PRO A 102 -0.93 7.63 -8.64
C PRO A 102 -1.99 6.72 -8.02
N GLY A 103 -2.01 6.55 -6.72
CA GLY A 103 -2.98 5.68 -6.05
C GLY A 103 -3.08 5.91 -4.56
N ILE A 104 -4.14 5.37 -3.98
CA ILE A 104 -4.32 5.32 -2.52
C ILE A 104 -4.45 3.87 -2.05
N LYS A 105 -3.85 3.58 -0.92
CA LYS A 105 -3.96 2.30 -0.25
C LYS A 105 -5.11 2.35 0.76
N VAL A 106 -5.98 1.31 0.74
CA VAL A 106 -7.11 1.09 1.64
C VAL A 106 -7.07 -0.32 2.21
N ARG A 107 -7.83 -0.62 3.27
CA ARG A 107 -7.75 -1.90 3.98
C ARG A 107 -9.09 -2.64 3.98
N PRO A 108 -9.10 -3.98 3.88
CA PRO A 108 -10.31 -4.78 4.09
C PRO A 108 -10.63 -4.99 5.57
N ASN A 109 -9.62 -5.03 6.39
CA ASN A 109 -9.46 -5.16 7.83
C ASN A 109 -10.01 -6.44 8.47
N LYS A 110 -11.31 -6.65 8.68
CA LYS A 110 -11.83 -7.81 9.42
C LYS A 110 -13.16 -8.34 8.87
N ILE A 111 -13.62 -9.43 9.47
CA ILE A 111 -14.94 -10.02 9.27
C ILE A 111 -15.73 -9.96 10.57
N HIS A 112 -17.05 -10.15 10.49
CA HIS A 112 -17.97 -10.00 11.60
C HIS A 112 -18.84 -11.26 11.85
N GLU A 113 -18.24 -12.45 11.69
CA GLU A 113 -18.95 -13.73 11.94
C GLU A 113 -19.41 -13.85 13.39
N ASP A 114 -18.62 -13.34 14.34
CA ASP A 114 -18.97 -13.31 15.77
C ASP A 114 -20.19 -12.39 16.06
N ASP A 115 -20.45 -11.43 15.19
CA ASP A 115 -21.61 -10.54 15.23
C ASP A 115 -22.79 -11.08 14.41
N GLY A 116 -22.69 -12.31 13.87
CA GLY A 116 -23.72 -12.95 13.07
C GLY A 116 -23.76 -12.53 11.59
N VAL A 117 -22.77 -11.78 11.11
CA VAL A 117 -22.66 -11.42 9.69
C VAL A 117 -21.85 -12.48 8.94
N PRO A 118 -22.46 -13.20 7.96
CA PRO A 118 -21.71 -14.18 7.18
C PRO A 118 -20.53 -13.56 6.46
N ARG A 119 -19.37 -14.23 6.48
CA ARG A 119 -18.13 -13.81 5.81
C ARG A 119 -18.35 -13.37 4.37
N ALA A 120 -19.13 -14.13 3.59
CA ALA A 120 -19.45 -13.81 2.21
C ALA A 120 -20.11 -12.44 2.06
N LYS A 121 -20.94 -12.03 3.03
CA LYS A 121 -21.59 -10.70 3.03
C LYS A 121 -20.59 -9.58 3.31
N THR A 122 -19.63 -9.80 4.21
CA THR A 122 -18.57 -8.83 4.46
C THR A 122 -17.69 -8.65 3.20
N PHE A 123 -17.30 -9.74 2.53
CA PHE A 123 -16.51 -9.66 1.29
C PHE A 123 -17.27 -8.96 0.15
N GLU A 124 -18.56 -9.27 -0.02
CA GLU A 124 -19.43 -8.58 -0.98
C GLU A 124 -19.50 -7.08 -0.69
N GLN A 125 -19.74 -6.69 0.57
CA GLN A 125 -19.81 -5.29 1.00
C GLN A 125 -18.51 -4.54 0.72
N ILE A 126 -17.38 -5.10 1.11
CA ILE A 126 -16.06 -4.49 0.85
C ILE A 126 -15.85 -4.34 -0.65
N GLY A 127 -16.12 -5.36 -1.46
CA GLY A 127 -15.98 -5.31 -2.91
C GLY A 127 -16.86 -4.24 -3.55
N LEU A 128 -18.11 -4.12 -3.14
CA LEU A 128 -19.03 -3.09 -3.65
C LEU A 128 -18.59 -1.67 -3.28
N ALA A 129 -18.08 -1.46 -2.07
CA ALA A 129 -17.53 -0.18 -1.64
C ALA A 129 -16.29 0.19 -2.46
N LEU A 130 -15.39 -0.78 -2.69
CA LEU A 130 -14.22 -0.60 -3.55
C LEU A 130 -14.60 -0.27 -4.99
N ARG A 131 -15.64 -0.89 -5.54
CA ARG A 131 -16.18 -0.55 -6.87
C ARG A 131 -16.60 0.91 -6.96
N GLU A 132 -17.35 1.39 -5.95
CA GLU A 132 -17.79 2.79 -5.90
C GLU A 132 -16.61 3.75 -5.82
N CYS A 133 -15.65 3.46 -4.93
CA CYS A 133 -14.43 4.27 -4.79
C CYS A 133 -13.58 4.23 -6.08
N GLY A 134 -13.42 3.05 -6.69
CA GLY A 134 -12.66 2.85 -7.92
C GLY A 134 -13.24 3.61 -9.11
N ALA A 135 -14.57 3.59 -9.25
CA ALA A 135 -15.24 4.36 -10.30
C ALA A 135 -15.00 5.86 -10.14
N PHE A 136 -15.11 6.39 -8.92
CA PHE A 136 -14.82 7.80 -8.63
C PHE A 136 -13.34 8.15 -8.89
N ALA A 137 -12.43 7.29 -8.44
CA ALA A 137 -10.98 7.52 -8.54
C ALA A 137 -10.49 7.50 -9.99
N LYS A 138 -11.11 6.67 -10.85
CA LYS A 138 -10.77 6.54 -12.27
C LYS A 138 -10.86 7.87 -13.02
N ASP A 139 -11.89 8.66 -12.74
CA ASP A 139 -12.10 9.97 -13.37
C ASP A 139 -11.01 10.99 -12.99
N LEU A 140 -10.29 10.75 -11.92
CA LEU A 140 -9.18 11.58 -11.41
C LEU A 140 -7.80 10.96 -11.69
N GLY A 141 -7.74 9.83 -12.39
CA GLY A 141 -6.48 9.14 -12.70
C GLY A 141 -5.77 8.55 -11.48
N VAL A 142 -6.52 8.20 -10.42
CA VAL A 142 -6.00 7.64 -9.18
C VAL A 142 -6.47 6.20 -9.02
N GLU A 143 -5.57 5.28 -8.71
CA GLU A 143 -5.90 3.87 -8.43
C GLU A 143 -6.36 3.66 -6.98
N ILE A 144 -7.27 2.71 -6.77
CA ILE A 144 -7.56 2.16 -5.43
C ILE A 144 -6.77 0.87 -5.25
N ARG A 145 -5.96 0.77 -4.20
CA ARG A 145 -5.10 -0.37 -3.92
C ARG A 145 -5.49 -1.01 -2.60
N LEU A 146 -6.15 -2.17 -2.68
CA LEU A 146 -6.55 -2.95 -1.51
C LEU A 146 -5.34 -3.65 -0.92
N GLU A 147 -4.99 -3.31 0.31
CA GLU A 147 -3.91 -3.96 1.04
C GLU A 147 -4.30 -5.40 1.44
N VAL A 148 -3.42 -6.35 1.21
CA VAL A 148 -3.53 -7.73 1.73
C VAL A 148 -3.31 -7.70 3.23
N HIS A 149 -4.33 -7.27 3.99
CA HIS A 149 -4.25 -6.89 5.39
C HIS A 149 -5.45 -7.42 6.21
N GLY A 150 -5.28 -7.43 7.52
CA GLY A 150 -6.32 -7.76 8.49
C GLY A 150 -6.33 -9.22 8.92
N ARG A 151 -7.29 -9.57 9.78
CA ARG A 151 -7.49 -10.94 10.24
C ARG A 151 -8.43 -11.66 9.27
N ILE A 152 -8.01 -12.78 8.70
CA ILE A 152 -8.75 -13.57 7.69
C ILE A 152 -8.78 -12.85 6.32
N THR A 153 -9.07 -11.56 6.30
CA THR A 153 -9.08 -10.75 5.08
C THR A 153 -7.71 -10.59 4.43
N CYS A 154 -6.61 -10.88 5.14
CA CYS A 154 -5.26 -10.93 4.58
C CYS A 154 -4.93 -12.22 3.80
N GLU A 155 -5.79 -13.23 3.85
CA GLU A 155 -5.58 -14.47 3.10
C GLU A 155 -5.81 -14.20 1.60
N PRO A 156 -4.84 -14.45 0.70
CA PRO A 156 -4.96 -14.11 -0.72
C PRO A 156 -6.22 -14.64 -1.43
N PRO A 157 -6.75 -15.85 -1.15
CA PRO A 157 -8.03 -16.29 -1.70
C PRO A 157 -9.22 -15.40 -1.31
N ASN A 158 -9.20 -14.85 -0.09
CA ASN A 158 -10.24 -13.95 0.38
C ASN A 158 -10.11 -12.57 -0.29
N VAL A 159 -8.87 -12.07 -0.45
CA VAL A 159 -8.60 -10.84 -1.21
C VAL A 159 -9.07 -11.00 -2.66
N ARG A 160 -8.79 -12.13 -3.30
CA ARG A 160 -9.30 -12.42 -4.66
C ARG A 160 -10.83 -12.34 -4.72
N THR A 161 -11.52 -12.95 -3.74
CA THR A 161 -12.98 -12.88 -3.65
C THR A 161 -13.49 -11.44 -3.53
N ILE A 162 -12.83 -10.62 -2.72
CA ILE A 162 -13.19 -9.20 -2.56
C ILE A 162 -12.99 -8.43 -3.88
N LEU A 163 -11.85 -8.64 -4.57
CA LEU A 163 -11.57 -8.01 -5.86
C LEU A 163 -12.55 -8.46 -6.95
N ASP A 164 -12.98 -9.73 -6.94
CA ASP A 164 -14.01 -10.24 -7.86
C ASP A 164 -15.36 -9.55 -7.62
N HIS A 165 -15.74 -9.28 -6.36
CA HIS A 165 -16.93 -8.47 -6.04
C HIS A 165 -16.76 -7.00 -6.46
N ALA A 166 -15.56 -6.44 -6.36
CA ALA A 166 -15.30 -5.08 -6.87
C ALA A 166 -15.51 -5.03 -8.39
N ALA A 167 -15.07 -6.03 -9.13
CA ALA A 167 -15.22 -6.15 -10.59
C ALA A 167 -14.92 -4.81 -11.31
N SER A 168 -13.77 -4.21 -10.98
CA SER A 168 -13.36 -2.86 -11.41
C SER A 168 -11.98 -2.89 -12.03
N ASP A 169 -11.78 -2.18 -13.12
CA ASP A 169 -10.51 -2.00 -13.79
C ASP A 169 -9.64 -0.89 -13.16
N ASN A 170 -10.09 -0.32 -12.03
CA ASN A 170 -9.36 0.70 -11.28
C ASN A 170 -9.23 0.36 -9.77
N VAL A 171 -9.45 -0.91 -9.42
CA VAL A 171 -9.21 -1.46 -8.08
C VAL A 171 -8.19 -2.58 -8.19
N PHE A 172 -7.11 -2.46 -7.45
CA PHE A 172 -5.92 -3.31 -7.53
C PHE A 172 -5.52 -3.83 -6.16
N ALA A 173 -4.51 -4.67 -6.10
CA ALA A 173 -3.94 -5.20 -4.87
C ALA A 173 -2.65 -4.48 -4.47
N CYS A 174 -2.48 -4.27 -3.15
CA CYS A 174 -1.20 -4.01 -2.52
C CYS A 174 -0.79 -5.29 -1.77
N TRP A 175 0.19 -6.01 -2.29
CA TRP A 175 0.76 -7.19 -1.62
C TRP A 175 1.49 -6.78 -0.36
N ASN A 176 1.25 -7.43 0.78
CA ASN A 176 1.73 -6.96 2.09
C ASN A 176 2.71 -7.92 2.80
N SER A 177 3.18 -8.96 2.14
CA SER A 177 4.19 -9.91 2.64
C SER A 177 3.88 -10.47 4.04
N ASN A 178 2.67 -11.00 4.20
CA ASN A 178 2.21 -11.64 5.43
C ASN A 178 2.60 -13.13 5.47
N LEU A 179 2.76 -13.72 6.64
CA LEU A 179 2.96 -15.17 6.75
C LEU A 179 1.75 -15.97 6.23
N GLN A 180 0.56 -15.40 6.20
CA GLN A 180 -0.66 -15.97 5.62
C GLN A 180 -0.62 -16.06 4.08
N ASP A 181 0.35 -15.43 3.44
CA ASP A 181 0.60 -15.62 2.01
C ASP A 181 1.17 -17.00 1.71
N CYS A 182 1.75 -17.66 2.73
CA CYS A 182 2.36 -18.97 2.61
C CYS A 182 1.33 -20.10 2.73
N ASP A 183 1.49 -21.12 1.90
CA ASP A 183 0.80 -22.41 2.06
C ASP A 183 1.42 -23.22 3.24
N GLU A 184 0.86 -24.39 3.55
CA GLU A 184 1.34 -25.27 4.60
C GLU A 184 2.80 -25.73 4.44
N SER A 185 3.36 -25.59 3.23
CA SER A 185 4.77 -25.90 2.92
C SER A 185 5.68 -24.67 2.93
N GLY A 186 5.16 -23.50 3.32
CA GLY A 186 5.90 -22.23 3.36
C GLY A 186 6.10 -21.58 1.98
N ARG A 187 5.32 -21.95 0.95
CA ARG A 187 5.43 -21.39 -0.40
C ARG A 187 4.33 -20.37 -0.66
N ILE A 188 4.66 -19.32 -1.40
CA ILE A 188 3.73 -18.25 -1.78
C ILE A 188 3.20 -18.36 -3.22
N ASP A 189 3.72 -19.30 -4.02
CA ASP A 189 3.50 -19.36 -5.47
C ASP A 189 2.03 -19.34 -5.88
N ALA A 190 1.23 -20.22 -5.30
CA ALA A 190 -0.19 -20.34 -5.64
C ALA A 190 -0.98 -19.09 -5.23
N ASN A 191 -0.69 -18.55 -4.05
CA ASN A 191 -1.34 -17.36 -3.52
C ASN A 191 -0.91 -16.09 -4.27
N TYR A 192 0.37 -15.99 -4.66
CA TYR A 192 0.84 -14.91 -5.51
C TYR A 192 0.14 -14.92 -6.87
N ALA A 193 0.04 -16.08 -7.52
CA ALA A 193 -0.61 -16.22 -8.82
C ALA A 193 -2.10 -15.82 -8.82
N LEU A 194 -2.79 -15.89 -7.67
CA LEU A 194 -4.18 -15.41 -7.55
C LEU A 194 -4.30 -13.89 -7.69
N LEU A 195 -3.31 -13.14 -7.25
CA LEU A 195 -3.35 -11.68 -7.16
C LEU A 195 -2.42 -10.99 -8.17
N GLU A 196 -1.48 -11.71 -8.76
CA GLU A 196 -0.44 -11.20 -9.65
C GLU A 196 -0.95 -10.22 -10.71
N PRO A 197 -2.06 -10.47 -11.44
CA PRO A 197 -2.53 -9.55 -12.47
C PRO A 197 -2.97 -8.19 -11.91
N ASP A 198 -3.34 -8.16 -10.64
CA ASP A 198 -3.86 -6.96 -9.96
C ASP A 198 -2.84 -6.28 -9.05
N ILE A 199 -1.64 -6.84 -8.84
CA ILE A 199 -0.62 -6.23 -7.97
C ILE A 199 -0.10 -4.94 -8.60
N ARG A 200 -0.27 -3.81 -7.89
CA ARG A 200 0.27 -2.48 -8.26
C ARG A 200 1.24 -1.93 -7.24
N LEU A 201 1.28 -2.52 -6.05
CA LEU A 201 2.16 -2.11 -4.96
C LEU A 201 2.56 -3.32 -4.14
N VAL A 202 3.76 -3.31 -3.60
CA VAL A 202 4.26 -4.38 -2.73
C VAL A 202 4.86 -3.76 -1.47
N HIS A 203 4.29 -4.05 -0.31
CA HIS A 203 4.92 -3.77 0.97
C HIS A 203 5.82 -4.94 1.35
N ILE A 204 7.05 -4.63 1.71
CA ILE A 204 8.04 -5.60 2.19
C ILE A 204 8.44 -5.24 3.61
N THR A 205 8.35 -6.21 4.52
CA THR A 205 8.66 -6.02 5.92
C THR A 205 10.16 -6.24 6.20
N GLU A 206 10.52 -6.67 7.38
CA GLU A 206 11.90 -6.96 7.75
C GLU A 206 12.51 -8.11 6.93
N LEU A 207 13.44 -7.81 6.03
CA LEU A 207 14.06 -8.76 5.09
C LEU A 207 14.90 -9.87 5.74
N TRP A 208 15.11 -9.82 7.05
CA TRP A 208 15.80 -10.86 7.81
C TRP A 208 14.87 -11.95 8.38
N ASN A 209 13.57 -11.75 8.33
CA ASN A 209 12.59 -12.71 8.87
C ASN A 209 12.41 -13.95 7.96
N GLU A 210 11.56 -14.89 8.40
CA GLU A 210 11.35 -16.18 7.76
C GLU A 210 10.49 -16.14 6.48
N TYR A 211 10.00 -14.97 6.07
CA TYR A 211 9.23 -14.83 4.84
C TYR A 211 10.09 -15.22 3.62
N PRO A 212 9.55 -15.88 2.58
CA PRO A 212 10.31 -16.38 1.44
C PRO A 212 10.72 -15.27 0.45
N TRP A 213 11.52 -14.30 0.92
CA TRP A 213 11.91 -13.08 0.18
C TRP A 213 12.53 -13.37 -1.18
N ALA A 214 13.48 -14.33 -1.25
CA ALA A 214 14.09 -14.68 -2.53
C ALA A 214 13.04 -15.12 -3.54
N ARG A 215 12.05 -15.92 -3.09
CA ARG A 215 10.98 -16.41 -3.96
C ARG A 215 10.03 -15.29 -4.39
N LEU A 216 9.66 -14.37 -3.49
CA LEU A 216 8.85 -13.19 -3.86
C LEU A 216 9.55 -12.38 -4.96
N PHE A 217 10.84 -12.09 -4.81
CA PHE A 217 11.60 -11.31 -5.78
C PHE A 217 11.73 -12.03 -7.13
N GLU A 218 11.87 -13.36 -7.13
CA GLU A 218 11.81 -14.17 -8.37
C GLU A 218 10.45 -14.06 -9.06
N LEU A 219 9.36 -14.13 -8.31
CA LEU A 219 7.99 -14.02 -8.84
C LEU A 219 7.73 -12.63 -9.41
N LEU A 220 8.13 -11.56 -8.71
CA LEU A 220 8.02 -10.18 -9.20
C LEU A 220 8.77 -9.99 -10.52
N LYS A 221 9.95 -10.59 -10.66
CA LYS A 221 10.69 -10.55 -11.93
C LYS A 221 10.03 -11.37 -13.03
N ALA A 222 9.53 -12.55 -12.69
CA ALA A 222 8.89 -13.43 -13.66
C ALA A 222 7.57 -12.87 -14.20
N SER A 223 6.89 -12.02 -13.44
CA SER A 223 5.67 -11.31 -13.85
C SER A 223 5.94 -9.94 -14.50
N ASP A 224 7.21 -9.61 -14.78
CA ASP A 224 7.61 -8.31 -15.33
C ASP A 224 7.12 -7.12 -14.48
N TYR A 225 6.95 -7.31 -13.15
CA TYR A 225 6.56 -6.23 -12.25
C TYR A 225 7.57 -5.09 -12.29
N ASP A 226 7.12 -3.88 -12.58
CA ASP A 226 7.92 -2.67 -12.75
C ASP A 226 7.58 -1.55 -11.74
N GLY A 227 6.75 -1.88 -10.73
CA GLY A 227 6.35 -0.97 -9.66
C GLY A 227 7.36 -0.86 -8.52
N PHE A 228 6.87 -0.50 -7.35
CA PHE A 228 7.68 -0.33 -6.14
C PHE A 228 7.50 -1.48 -5.15
N THR A 229 8.60 -1.89 -4.54
CA THR A 229 8.61 -2.59 -3.26
C THR A 229 8.93 -1.59 -2.17
N LEU A 230 8.00 -1.41 -1.22
CA LEU A 230 8.12 -0.39 -0.18
C LEU A 230 8.51 -1.03 1.16
N ALA A 231 9.59 -0.55 1.75
CA ALA A 231 9.99 -0.95 3.09
C ALA A 231 8.99 -0.45 4.13
N GLU A 232 8.23 -1.36 4.71
CA GLU A 232 7.34 -1.11 5.84
C GLU A 232 7.97 -1.71 7.10
N ILE A 233 8.82 -0.92 7.76
CA ILE A 233 9.68 -1.38 8.84
C ILE A 233 9.56 -0.53 10.10
N PRO A 234 9.85 -1.11 11.29
CA PRO A 234 9.77 -0.39 12.56
C PRO A 234 10.64 0.86 12.62
N ALA A 235 10.25 1.79 13.49
CA ALA A 235 11.07 2.96 13.79
C ALA A 235 12.41 2.57 14.41
N ALA A 236 13.50 3.21 13.96
CA ALA A 236 14.87 2.96 14.44
C ALA A 236 15.53 4.21 15.06
N GLY A 237 14.75 5.27 15.32
CA GLY A 237 15.25 6.50 15.91
C GLY A 237 16.45 7.07 15.13
N GLU A 238 17.54 7.39 15.84
CA GLU A 238 18.76 7.96 15.25
C GLU A 238 19.48 6.98 14.29
N ASP A 239 19.21 5.69 14.37
CA ASP A 239 19.79 4.67 13.50
C ASP A 239 19.03 4.46 12.19
N ALA A 240 17.96 5.22 11.91
CA ALA A 240 17.08 5.01 10.76
C ALA A 240 17.84 4.93 9.43
N LEU A 241 18.70 5.90 9.12
CA LEU A 241 19.46 5.90 7.87
C LEU A 241 20.45 4.73 7.78
N ARG A 242 21.06 4.35 8.90
CA ARG A 242 21.95 3.20 8.97
C ARG A 242 21.17 1.92 8.68
N LEU A 243 19.99 1.74 9.28
CA LEU A 243 19.11 0.61 9.03
C LEU A 243 18.67 0.55 7.55
N MET A 244 18.25 1.67 6.99
CA MET A 244 17.82 1.73 5.58
C MET A 244 18.95 1.38 4.60
N ARG A 245 20.20 1.73 4.89
CA ARG A 245 21.35 1.30 4.07
C ARG A 245 21.55 -0.23 4.12
N TYR A 246 21.43 -0.86 5.29
CA TYR A 246 21.47 -2.33 5.41
C TYR A 246 20.26 -2.97 4.72
N TYR A 247 19.10 -2.38 4.88
CA TYR A 247 17.89 -2.85 4.23
C TYR A 247 18.04 -2.86 2.70
N ARG A 248 18.52 -1.77 2.12
CA ARG A 248 18.81 -1.69 0.68
C ARG A 248 19.85 -2.73 0.24
N ALA A 249 20.88 -2.96 1.03
CA ALA A 249 21.88 -3.98 0.71
C ALA A 249 21.27 -5.40 0.70
N LEU A 250 20.40 -5.74 1.65
CA LEU A 250 19.66 -7.00 1.66
C LEU A 250 18.70 -7.10 0.47
N TRP A 251 17.94 -6.04 0.20
CA TRP A 251 17.04 -5.95 -0.94
C TRP A 251 17.78 -6.23 -2.26
N THR A 252 18.95 -5.63 -2.45
CA THR A 252 19.81 -5.88 -3.62
C THR A 252 20.31 -7.33 -3.65
N ALA A 253 20.69 -7.90 -2.50
CA ALA A 253 21.15 -9.28 -2.40
C ALA A 253 20.05 -10.29 -2.75
N PHE A 254 18.79 -10.00 -2.48
CA PHE A 254 17.63 -10.79 -2.96
C PHE A 254 17.31 -10.54 -4.44
N GLY A 255 17.99 -9.62 -5.09
CA GLY A 255 17.88 -9.35 -6.51
C GLY A 255 16.99 -8.17 -6.87
N GLY A 256 16.65 -7.32 -5.92
CA GLY A 256 16.01 -6.05 -6.21
C GLY A 256 16.88 -5.14 -7.07
N GLY A 257 16.30 -4.38 -7.99
CA GLY A 257 17.02 -3.44 -8.85
C GLY A 257 17.93 -4.09 -9.91
N ALA A 258 17.79 -5.38 -10.20
CA ALA A 258 18.61 -6.11 -11.17
C ALA A 258 17.80 -6.47 -12.42
#